data_f40a44dd86597c4c57f53250c7f2fcc6
#
_entry.id   f40a44dd86597c4c57f53250c7f2fcc6
#
_cell.length_a   1.000
_cell.length_b   1.000
_cell.length_c   1.000
_cell.angle_alpha   90.00
_cell.angle_beta   90.00
_cell.angle_gamma   90.00
#
_symmetry.space_group_name_H-M   'P 1'
#
loop_
_entity.id
_entity.type
_entity.pdbx_description
1 polymer ?
#
loop_
_entity_poly.entity_id
_entity_poly.type
_entity_poly.pdbx_seq_one_letter_code
_entity_poly.pdbx_strand_id
1 'polypeptide(L)'
;MTSNRSRFGPGHPMLLVLALICAPSAFAQKSTEMYVPLGQSAGLSGKHTLQAQVQAVNAAERSLTLVRDGSNVTVKLAAGAPVWIDRSKQQQSNSAGTLADVRPGMLAEVKFIKNNRAAGEAEWVKVQSAP
;
A
#
# COMPACT_ATOMS: atom_id res chain seq x y z
N MET A 1 41.03 -39.54 -48.40
CA MET A 1 40.57 -39.50 -47.58
C MET A 1 40.40 -38.42 -46.95
N THR A 2 39.68 -37.91 -46.92
CA THR A 2 39.52 -36.84 -46.36
C THR A 2 38.73 -36.81 -45.27
N SER A 3 39.06 -36.58 -44.40
CA SER A 3 38.32 -36.63 -43.31
C SER A 3 37.77 -35.45 -43.03
N ASN A 4 36.73 -35.35 -43.14
CA ASN A 4 36.16 -34.31 -42.82
C ASN A 4 35.80 -34.15 -41.54
N ARG A 5 36.19 -33.46 -40.85
CA ARG A 5 35.80 -33.32 -39.64
C ARG A 5 35.04 -32.23 -39.49
N SER A 6 34.05 -32.35 -39.32
CA SER A 6 33.31 -31.39 -39.05
C SER A 6 33.40 -30.94 -37.78
N ARG A 7 33.84 -30.08 -37.56
CA ARG A 7 33.88 -29.74 -36.40
C ARG A 7 32.92 -28.87 -36.06
N PHE A 8 32.23 -28.98 -35.34
CA PHE A 8 31.32 -28.30 -34.84
C PHE A 8 31.65 -27.64 -33.95
N GLY A 9 31.70 -26.74 -33.92
CA GLY A 9 31.79 -25.87 -33.03
C GLY A 9 30.93 -25.90 -32.11
N PRO A 10 31.18 -25.90 -31.13
CA PRO A 10 30.38 -26.15 -30.21
C PRO A 10 29.82 -25.06 -29.71
N GLY A 11 29.11 -25.10 -29.44
CA GLY A 11 28.66 -24.47 -28.68
C GLY A 11 28.46 -23.14 -28.71
N HIS A 12 27.54 -22.77 -28.84
CA HIS A 12 27.28 -21.62 -28.74
C HIS A 12 26.87 -21.18 -27.62
N PRO A 13 27.23 -20.37 -27.12
CA PRO A 13 26.96 -19.88 -26.00
C PRO A 13 25.71 -19.30 -26.03
N MET A 14 24.92 -19.80 -25.40
CA MET A 14 23.82 -19.43 -25.25
C MET A 14 23.73 -18.17 -24.73
N LEU A 15 23.27 -17.29 -25.31
CA LEU A 15 23.14 -16.18 -24.80
C LEU A 15 22.12 -16.05 -23.89
N LEU A 16 22.30 -16.00 -22.70
CA LEU A 16 21.33 -15.89 -21.80
C LEU A 16 20.91 -14.53 -21.73
N VAL A 17 19.88 -14.21 -22.28
CA VAL A 17 19.37 -12.96 -22.14
C VAL A 17 18.63 -12.87 -20.91
N LEU A 18 19.13 -12.21 -19.99
CA LEU A 18 18.48 -12.08 -18.79
C LEU A 18 17.59 -10.97 -18.92
N ALA A 19 16.39 -11.17 -19.05
CA ALA A 19 15.43 -10.15 -19.06
C ALA A 19 15.21 -9.66 -17.68
N LEU A 20 15.61 -8.51 -17.39
CA LEU A 20 15.41 -7.98 -16.14
C LEU A 20 14.05 -7.44 -16.08
N ILE A 21 13.19 -8.06 -15.40
CA ILE A 21 11.87 -7.61 -15.27
C ILE A 21 11.79 -6.77 -14.05
N CYS A 22 11.56 -5.51 -14.23
CA CYS A 22 11.39 -4.63 -13.13
C CYS A 22 9.98 -4.73 -12.63
N ALA A 23 9.82 -5.10 -11.45
CA ALA A 23 8.51 -5.12 -10.85
C ALA A 23 8.00 -3.69 -10.73
N PRO A 24 6.73 -3.46 -10.92
CA PRO A 24 6.18 -2.13 -10.78
C PRO A 24 6.39 -1.61 -9.37
N SER A 25 6.80 -0.40 -9.28
CA SER A 25 7.06 0.19 -7.99
C SER A 25 5.85 0.22 -7.10
N ALA A 26 4.67 0.27 -7.66
CA ALA A 26 3.44 0.28 -6.88
C ALA A 26 3.26 -0.98 -6.06
N PHE A 27 3.72 -2.13 -6.60
CA PHE A 27 3.64 -3.34 -5.84
C PHE A 27 4.60 -3.35 -4.69
N ALA A 28 5.79 -2.84 -4.87
CA ALA A 28 6.80 -2.78 -3.82
C ALA A 28 6.34 -1.86 -2.70
N GLN A 29 5.70 -0.75 -3.02
CA GLN A 29 5.19 0.14 -2.02
C GLN A 29 4.11 -0.48 -1.18
N LYS A 30 3.19 -1.18 -1.80
CA LYS A 30 2.11 -1.85 -1.06
C LYS A 30 2.66 -2.91 -0.13
N SER A 31 3.68 -3.62 -0.56
CA SER A 31 4.29 -4.64 0.28
C SER A 31 5.01 -4.03 1.48
N THR A 32 5.61 -2.87 1.29
CA THR A 32 6.34 -2.21 2.36
C THR A 32 5.40 -1.75 3.46
N GLU A 33 4.24 -1.24 3.10
CA GLU A 33 3.28 -0.75 4.08
C GLU A 33 2.81 -1.84 5.04
N MET A 34 2.97 -3.09 4.67
CA MET A 34 2.64 -4.20 5.52
C MET A 34 3.47 -4.22 6.81
N TYR A 35 4.63 -3.62 6.79
CA TYR A 35 5.54 -3.65 7.94
C TYR A 35 5.72 -2.29 8.62
N VAL A 36 5.00 -1.29 8.18
CA VAL A 36 5.19 0.07 8.68
C VAL A 36 4.02 0.46 9.58
N PRO A 37 4.30 0.77 10.84
CA PRO A 37 3.24 1.22 11.74
C PRO A 37 2.60 2.52 11.28
N LEU A 38 1.40 2.76 11.80
CA LEU A 38 0.67 3.96 11.49
C LEU A 38 1.50 5.19 11.85
N GLY A 39 1.55 6.15 10.96
CA GLY A 39 2.29 7.39 11.16
C GLY A 39 3.77 7.31 10.86
N GLN A 40 4.28 6.15 10.47
CA GLN A 40 5.72 5.97 10.26
C GLN A 40 6.12 5.71 8.79
N SER A 41 5.19 5.85 7.88
CA SER A 41 5.52 5.67 6.46
C SER A 41 6.55 6.69 6.01
N ALA A 42 7.65 6.20 5.48
CA ALA A 42 8.78 7.04 5.16
C ALA A 42 8.44 8.10 4.11
N GLY A 43 8.77 9.34 4.42
CA GLY A 43 8.54 10.43 3.49
C GLY A 43 7.09 10.84 3.29
N LEU A 44 6.17 10.16 3.96
CA LEU A 44 4.75 10.44 3.74
C LEU A 44 4.04 10.96 4.98
N SER A 45 4.53 10.60 6.14
CA SER A 45 3.84 10.95 7.38
C SER A 45 3.78 12.46 7.60
N GLY A 46 2.60 12.96 7.87
CA GLY A 46 2.37 14.35 8.15
C GLY A 46 2.38 15.28 6.96
N LYS A 47 2.91 14.82 5.83
CA LYS A 47 3.00 15.68 4.65
C LYS A 47 1.98 15.29 3.59
N HIS A 48 1.87 14.03 3.32
CA HIS A 48 0.97 13.52 2.30
C HIS A 48 -0.09 12.58 2.85
N THR A 49 -0.12 12.46 4.16
CA THR A 49 -1.09 11.64 4.84
C THR A 49 -1.88 12.50 5.83
N LEU A 50 -3.05 12.00 6.20
CA LEU A 50 -3.86 12.59 7.24
C LEU A 50 -4.03 11.55 8.33
N GLN A 51 -3.64 11.90 9.55
CA GLN A 51 -3.92 11.07 10.70
C GLN A 51 -5.09 11.67 11.45
N ALA A 52 -6.12 10.89 11.68
CA ALA A 52 -7.33 11.36 12.34
C ALA A 52 -8.08 10.19 12.94
N GLN A 53 -9.06 10.50 13.78
CA GLN A 53 -9.88 9.47 14.40
C GLN A 53 -11.07 9.16 13.50
N VAL A 54 -11.43 7.90 13.38
CA VAL A 54 -12.60 7.49 12.61
C VAL A 54 -13.85 7.85 13.39
N GLN A 55 -14.74 8.57 12.73
CA GLN A 55 -16.04 8.90 13.33
C GLN A 55 -17.13 8.00 12.76
N ALA A 56 -17.10 7.73 11.49
CA ALA A 56 -18.13 6.92 10.83
C ALA A 56 -17.56 6.19 9.61
N VAL A 57 -18.19 5.10 9.26
CA VAL A 57 -17.82 4.29 8.10
C VAL A 57 -19.05 4.12 7.24
N ASN A 58 -18.95 4.41 5.95
CA ASN A 58 -20.01 4.14 5.00
C ASN A 58 -19.52 3.12 3.99
N ALA A 59 -19.83 1.87 4.24
CA ALA A 59 -19.34 0.79 3.37
C ALA A 59 -19.97 0.84 1.98
N ALA A 60 -21.20 1.28 1.88
CA ALA A 60 -21.89 1.33 0.59
C ALA A 60 -21.23 2.34 -0.36
N GLU A 61 -20.77 3.45 0.18
CA GLU A 61 -20.09 4.46 -0.61
C GLU A 61 -18.59 4.35 -0.54
N ARG A 62 -18.09 3.39 0.19
CA ARG A 62 -16.65 3.19 0.39
C ARG A 62 -15.99 4.46 0.91
N SER A 63 -16.57 5.04 1.94
CA SER A 63 -16.04 6.28 2.51
C SER A 63 -15.91 6.20 4.01
N LEU A 64 -15.06 7.05 4.53
CA LEU A 64 -14.82 7.21 5.96
C LEU A 64 -15.02 8.68 6.32
N THR A 65 -15.64 8.92 7.47
CA THR A 65 -15.65 10.25 8.05
C THR A 65 -14.63 10.26 9.18
N LEU A 66 -13.68 11.15 9.09
CA LEU A 66 -12.60 11.29 10.04
C LEU A 66 -12.74 12.63 10.77
N VAL A 67 -12.32 12.64 12.03
CA VAL A 67 -12.35 13.87 12.83
C VAL A 67 -10.93 14.23 13.21
N ARG A 68 -10.57 15.46 12.92
CA ARG A 68 -9.31 16.00 13.36
C ARG A 68 -9.52 17.44 13.79
N ASP A 69 -9.08 17.75 15.00
CA ASP A 69 -9.18 19.10 15.56
C ASP A 69 -10.60 19.68 15.48
N GLY A 70 -11.57 18.84 15.75
CA GLY A 70 -12.97 19.24 15.74
C GLY A 70 -13.61 19.35 14.35
N SER A 71 -12.87 19.08 13.31
CA SER A 71 -13.40 19.17 11.95
C SER A 71 -13.57 17.78 11.35
N ASN A 72 -14.65 17.61 10.63
CA ASN A 72 -14.93 16.35 9.94
C ASN A 72 -14.37 16.38 8.52
N VAL A 73 -13.74 15.30 8.12
CA VAL A 73 -13.23 15.15 6.76
C VAL A 73 -13.78 13.84 6.22
N THR A 74 -14.43 13.88 5.10
CA THR A 74 -14.90 12.67 4.42
C THR A 74 -13.88 12.24 3.38
N VAL A 75 -13.49 10.98 3.46
CA VAL A 75 -12.51 10.42 2.54
C VAL A 75 -13.13 9.22 1.85
N LYS A 76 -13.06 9.21 0.53
CA LYS A 76 -13.56 8.09 -0.25
C LYS A 76 -12.38 7.22 -0.64
N LEU A 77 -12.53 5.92 -0.56
CA LEU A 77 -11.47 5.01 -0.97
C LEU A 77 -11.47 4.85 -2.47
N ALA A 78 -10.33 5.00 -3.08
CA ALA A 78 -10.17 4.74 -4.50
C ALA A 78 -10.42 3.27 -4.81
N ALA A 79 -10.73 2.97 -6.05
CA ALA A 79 -10.92 1.59 -6.48
C ALA A 79 -9.64 0.80 -6.20
N GLY A 80 -9.78 -0.32 -5.53
CA GLY A 80 -8.64 -1.15 -5.19
C GLY A 80 -7.76 -0.63 -4.06
N ALA A 81 -8.16 0.45 -3.38
CA ALA A 81 -7.37 0.96 -2.28
C ALA A 81 -7.33 -0.04 -1.13
N PRO A 82 -6.13 -0.42 -0.68
CA PRO A 82 -6.04 -1.36 0.42
C PRO A 82 -6.34 -0.69 1.75
N VAL A 83 -6.86 -1.49 2.67
CA VAL A 83 -7.01 -1.10 4.07
C VAL A 83 -6.03 -1.97 4.85
N TRP A 84 -5.15 -1.32 5.60
CA TRP A 84 -4.18 -2.03 6.42
C TRP A 84 -4.56 -1.91 7.88
N ILE A 85 -4.48 -2.99 8.62
CA ILE A 85 -4.72 -2.98 10.05
C ILE A 85 -3.37 -3.03 10.75
N ASP A 86 -3.05 -1.96 11.45
CA ASP A 86 -1.80 -1.86 12.16
C ASP A 86 -1.88 -2.68 13.44
N ARG A 87 -1.04 -3.68 13.53
CA ARG A 87 -0.94 -4.55 14.71
C ARG A 87 0.40 -4.38 15.43
N SER A 88 1.03 -3.24 15.26
CA SER A 88 2.32 -2.98 15.89
C SER A 88 2.24 -3.01 17.42
N LYS A 89 1.09 -2.68 17.98
CA LYS A 89 0.91 -2.79 19.41
C LYS A 89 0.96 -4.23 19.92
N GLN A 90 0.67 -5.19 19.05
CA GLN A 90 0.79 -6.60 19.37
C GLN A 90 2.12 -7.18 18.87
N GLN A 91 3.02 -6.30 18.39
CA GLN A 91 4.31 -6.73 17.84
C GLN A 91 4.14 -7.65 16.64
N GLN A 92 3.15 -7.39 15.83
CA GLN A 92 2.86 -8.17 14.62
C GLN A 92 2.86 -7.24 13.42
N SER A 93 3.10 -7.81 12.25
CA SER A 93 3.01 -7.05 11.02
C SER A 93 1.56 -6.65 10.77
N ASN A 94 1.37 -5.62 9.96
CA ASN A 94 0.03 -5.19 9.59
C ASN A 94 -0.68 -6.29 8.83
N SER A 95 -1.98 -6.35 8.95
CA SER A 95 -2.76 -7.28 8.17
C SER A 95 -3.61 -6.54 7.16
N ALA A 96 -3.93 -7.21 6.06
CA ALA A 96 -4.86 -6.67 5.09
C ALA A 96 -6.27 -6.78 5.67
N GLY A 97 -7.05 -5.75 5.45
CA GLY A 97 -8.41 -5.71 5.93
C GLY A 97 -9.34 -5.07 4.91
N THR A 98 -10.55 -4.81 5.35
CA THR A 98 -11.55 -4.13 4.54
C THR A 98 -12.21 -3.04 5.38
N LEU A 99 -13.11 -2.29 4.78
CA LEU A 99 -13.88 -1.29 5.53
C LEU A 99 -14.69 -1.90 6.65
N ALA A 100 -15.02 -3.18 6.56
CA ALA A 100 -15.75 -3.87 7.63
C ALA A 100 -14.93 -3.98 8.90
N ASP A 101 -13.62 -3.86 8.80
CA ASP A 101 -12.73 -3.92 9.96
C ASP A 101 -12.49 -2.54 10.59
N VAL A 102 -12.97 -1.50 9.96
CA VAL A 102 -12.78 -0.14 10.45
C VAL A 102 -13.97 0.25 11.30
N ARG A 103 -13.71 0.76 12.47
CA ARG A 103 -14.76 1.12 13.42
C ARG A 103 -14.56 2.52 13.99
N PRO A 104 -15.64 3.20 14.36
CA PRO A 104 -15.52 4.48 15.03
C PRO A 104 -14.62 4.39 16.26
N GLY A 105 -13.82 5.40 16.46
CA GLY A 105 -12.87 5.45 17.56
C GLY A 105 -11.47 4.99 17.22
N MET A 106 -11.30 4.27 16.15
CA MET A 106 -9.97 3.87 15.69
C MET A 106 -9.17 5.07 15.20
N LEU A 107 -7.86 5.00 15.31
CA LEU A 107 -7.00 5.96 14.69
C LEU A 107 -6.73 5.52 13.25
N ALA A 108 -6.81 6.43 12.31
CA ALA A 108 -6.58 6.14 10.91
C ALA A 108 -5.52 7.07 10.33
N GLU A 109 -4.74 6.52 9.41
CA GLU A 109 -3.85 7.30 8.56
C GLU A 109 -4.29 7.07 7.12
N VAL A 110 -4.50 8.14 6.40
CA VAL A 110 -4.97 8.09 5.02
C VAL A 110 -3.93 8.75 4.12
N LYS A 111 -3.53 8.06 3.06
CA LYS A 111 -2.71 8.67 2.04
C LYS A 111 -3.61 9.00 0.87
N PHE A 112 -3.52 10.24 0.40
CA PHE A 112 -4.39 10.70 -0.69
C PHE A 112 -3.77 10.40 -2.05
N ILE A 113 -4.63 10.11 -3.03
CA ILE A 113 -4.19 9.87 -4.39
C ILE A 113 -3.45 11.10 -4.89
N LYS A 114 -2.32 10.88 -5.51
CA LYS A 114 -1.48 11.93 -6.09
C LYS A 114 -1.15 13.02 -5.07
N ASN A 115 -1.12 12.66 -3.81
CA ASN A 115 -0.89 13.60 -2.72
C ASN A 115 -1.90 14.76 -2.72
N ASN A 116 -3.06 14.54 -3.30
CA ASN A 116 -4.07 15.57 -3.41
C ASN A 116 -5.14 15.40 -2.34
N ARG A 117 -4.93 16.10 -1.24
CA ARG A 117 -5.84 16.07 -0.11
C ARG A 117 -7.20 16.67 -0.45
N ALA A 118 -7.22 17.66 -1.31
CA ALA A 118 -8.46 18.33 -1.66
C ALA A 118 -9.41 17.43 -2.43
N ALA A 119 -8.91 16.43 -3.13
CA ALA A 119 -9.75 15.50 -3.85
C ALA A 119 -10.49 14.55 -2.92
N GLY A 120 -10.00 14.37 -1.70
CA GLY A 120 -10.68 13.53 -0.72
C GLY A 120 -10.71 12.06 -1.06
N GLU A 121 -9.78 11.59 -1.88
CA GLU A 121 -9.76 10.21 -2.32
C GLU A 121 -8.52 9.51 -1.83
N ALA A 122 -8.69 8.39 -1.18
CA ALA A 122 -7.59 7.67 -0.54
C ALA A 122 -6.98 6.63 -1.46
N GLU A 123 -5.66 6.65 -1.51
CA GLU A 123 -4.89 5.61 -2.17
C GLU A 123 -4.76 4.39 -1.25
N TRP A 124 -4.63 4.61 0.02
CA TRP A 124 -4.70 3.56 1.03
C TRP A 124 -5.11 4.14 2.39
N VAL A 125 -5.59 3.26 3.23
CA VAL A 125 -5.97 3.60 4.61
C VAL A 125 -5.30 2.61 5.53
N LYS A 126 -4.72 3.10 6.61
CA LYS A 126 -4.15 2.26 7.64
C LYS A 126 -4.85 2.60 8.95
N VAL A 127 -5.37 1.61 9.64
CA VAL A 127 -6.07 1.84 10.89
C VAL A 127 -5.40 1.08 12.02
N GLN A 128 -5.43 1.68 13.20
CA GLN A 128 -4.87 1.04 14.37
C GLN A 128 -6.03 0.61 15.22
N SER A 129 -6.03 -0.65 15.62
CA SER A 129 -7.11 -1.16 16.43
C SER A 129 -7.12 -0.42 17.75
N ALA A 130 -8.29 -0.15 18.25
CA ALA A 130 -8.46 0.51 19.52
C ALA A 130 -7.85 -0.39 20.60
N PRO A 131 -7.31 0.22 21.63
CA PRO A 131 -6.72 -0.53 22.74
C PRO A 131 -7.72 -1.39 23.45
#